data_d60e19f82dd23a5ed0393b70827edd7c
#
_entry.id   d60e19f82dd23a5ed0393b70827edd7c
#
_cell.length_a   1.000
_cell.length_b   1.000
_cell.length_c   1.000
_cell.angle_alpha   90.00
_cell.angle_beta   90.00
_cell.angle_gamma   90.00
#
_symmetry.space_group_name_H-M   'P 1'
#
loop_
_entity.id
_entity.type
_entity.pdbx_description
1 polymer ?
#
loop_
_entity_poly.entity_id
_entity_poly.type
_entity_poly.pdbx_seq_one_letter_code
_entity_poly.pdbx_strand_id
1 'polypeptide(L)'
;MNRQCDFGIEEEYLLVDRASGQVLARPAPRIARMCRQAIGKYLDEEMFRCQVEIASPVFGTVHQAREFFTTYRQRLFSLLAEENLGLYCAASHPTALWQRQRPRTAAHFKQIFDDYQHVARRSVLCGLHVHVGVPADCDRIQLINRLLYWTPLLLVLSTSSPFWGGQATGYMSYRRVICGEWPHMGLPEPLANWRAYQHYRELLQRMGALARDAALWWAIRPSHRFPTVELRMTDACPRLEDTLCIAALFRHLVEHCVASHHDARPLSREMRWVTQENYWRALRYGRQGEYIGWHDQQPVNAMGWLAQAQAQHPCDTAEAERAFLQARRILAEGTSADRQLAALARGRAEGLDQRQALRQVVGQVMEDALNMVTASPAQTGAMF
;
A
#
# COMPACT_ATOMS: atom_id res chain seq x y z
N MET A 1 23.94 2.95 19.31
CA MET A 1 23.93 3.65 18.01
C MET A 1 22.70 3.18 17.27
N ASN A 2 21.71 4.05 17.07
CA ASN A 2 20.54 3.73 16.26
C ASN A 2 21.01 3.48 14.83
N ARG A 3 20.91 2.24 14.34
CA ARG A 3 21.18 1.92 12.93
C ARG A 3 19.98 2.37 12.11
N GLN A 4 20.14 3.44 11.36
CA GLN A 4 19.16 3.87 10.39
C GLN A 4 19.06 2.80 9.28
N CYS A 5 17.87 2.24 9.10
CA CYS A 5 17.61 1.25 8.06
C CYS A 5 17.33 1.93 6.72
N ASP A 6 17.94 1.44 5.65
CA ASP A 6 17.56 1.86 4.30
C ASP A 6 16.19 1.31 3.92
N PHE A 7 15.50 1.98 2.99
CA PHE A 7 14.18 1.54 2.56
C PHE A 7 13.95 1.78 1.06
N GLY A 8 12.96 1.10 0.51
CA GLY A 8 12.47 1.27 -0.86
C GLY A 8 10.95 1.28 -0.88
N ILE A 9 10.38 1.87 -1.92
CA ILE A 9 8.93 2.02 -2.11
C ILE A 9 8.57 1.56 -3.51
N GLU A 10 7.47 0.81 -3.62
CA GLU A 10 6.81 0.45 -4.87
C GLU A 10 5.42 1.08 -4.88
N GLU A 11 5.13 1.88 -5.92
CA GLU A 11 3.82 2.51 -6.14
C GLU A 11 3.19 1.99 -7.41
N GLU A 12 1.96 1.52 -7.31
CA GLU A 12 1.17 1.02 -8.43
C GLU A 12 0.09 2.02 -8.85
N TYR A 13 -0.17 2.10 -10.16
CA TYR A 13 -1.11 3.05 -10.76
C TYR A 13 -1.95 2.39 -11.85
N LEU A 14 -3.16 2.92 -12.09
CA LEU A 14 -3.95 2.60 -13.27
C LEU A 14 -3.88 3.72 -14.29
N LEU A 15 -3.73 3.35 -15.57
CA LEU A 15 -3.86 4.25 -16.69
C LEU A 15 -5.33 4.52 -16.98
N VAL A 16 -5.73 5.78 -17.01
CA VAL A 16 -7.11 6.20 -17.24
C VAL A 16 -7.20 7.22 -18.38
N ASP A 17 -8.30 7.20 -19.12
CA ASP A 17 -8.67 8.24 -20.04
C ASP A 17 -9.22 9.45 -19.27
N ARG A 18 -8.63 10.62 -19.44
CA ARG A 18 -9.00 11.83 -18.67
C ARG A 18 -10.39 12.32 -18.98
N ALA A 19 -10.84 12.17 -20.23
CA ALA A 19 -12.15 12.67 -20.63
C ALA A 19 -13.29 11.85 -20.04
N SER A 20 -13.16 10.53 -20.02
CA SER A 20 -14.20 9.61 -19.50
C SER A 20 -14.00 9.16 -18.07
N GLY A 21 -12.78 9.27 -17.52
CA GLY A 21 -12.39 8.69 -16.25
C GLY A 21 -12.33 7.16 -16.26
N GLN A 22 -12.32 6.50 -17.41
CA GLN A 22 -12.33 5.04 -17.51
C GLN A 22 -10.91 4.47 -17.58
N VAL A 23 -10.71 3.32 -16.93
CA VAL A 23 -9.46 2.57 -17.03
C VAL A 23 -9.23 2.09 -18.46
N LEU A 24 -8.02 2.27 -18.99
CA LEU A 24 -7.63 1.83 -20.32
C LEU A 24 -7.54 0.31 -20.40
N ALA A 25 -8.55 -0.34 -20.93
CA ALA A 25 -8.54 -1.81 -21.06
C ALA A 25 -7.41 -2.33 -21.98
N ARG A 26 -7.02 -1.55 -22.99
CA ARG A 26 -6.00 -1.91 -23.99
C ARG A 26 -5.15 -0.68 -24.34
N PRO A 27 -4.23 -0.25 -23.46
CA PRO A 27 -3.31 0.82 -23.82
C PRO A 27 -2.56 0.48 -25.11
N ALA A 28 -2.43 1.46 -26.00
CA ALA A 28 -1.62 1.27 -27.21
C ALA A 28 -0.17 0.96 -26.81
N PRO A 29 0.55 0.09 -27.56
CA PRO A 29 1.94 -0.27 -27.22
C PRO A 29 2.88 0.93 -27.09
N ARG A 30 2.58 2.04 -27.78
CA ARG A 30 3.32 3.30 -27.65
C ARG A 30 3.28 3.85 -26.24
N ILE A 31 2.14 3.74 -25.52
CA ILE A 31 1.99 4.26 -24.13
C ILE A 31 2.95 3.54 -23.20
N ALA A 32 3.04 2.21 -23.28
CA ALA A 32 4.01 1.45 -22.49
C ALA A 32 5.46 1.87 -22.78
N ARG A 33 5.79 2.14 -24.06
CA ARG A 33 7.13 2.65 -24.43
C ARG A 33 7.39 4.05 -23.87
N MET A 34 6.40 4.94 -23.94
CA MET A 34 6.50 6.29 -23.38
C MET A 34 6.72 6.26 -21.88
N CYS A 35 5.95 5.46 -21.13
CA CYS A 35 6.15 5.27 -19.69
C CYS A 35 7.57 4.74 -19.39
N ARG A 36 8.05 3.77 -20.17
CA ARG A 36 9.41 3.22 -20.03
C ARG A 36 10.49 4.26 -20.31
N GLN A 37 10.30 5.16 -21.29
CA GLN A 37 11.22 6.25 -21.55
C GLN A 37 11.23 7.28 -20.42
N ALA A 38 10.07 7.59 -19.84
CA ALA A 38 9.95 8.56 -18.75
C ALA A 38 10.56 8.08 -17.43
N ILE A 39 10.38 6.80 -17.10
CA ILE A 39 10.72 6.21 -15.79
C ILE A 39 12.02 5.40 -15.85
N GLY A 40 12.37 4.87 -17.01
CA GLY A 40 13.59 4.08 -17.22
C GLY A 40 13.56 2.76 -16.47
N LYS A 41 14.68 2.46 -15.78
CA LYS A 41 14.87 1.22 -15.03
C LYS A 41 13.97 1.08 -13.79
N TYR A 42 13.28 2.12 -13.39
CA TYR A 42 12.39 2.13 -12.22
C TYR A 42 10.93 1.81 -12.59
N LEU A 43 10.64 1.61 -13.91
CA LEU A 43 9.34 1.14 -14.34
C LEU A 43 9.32 -0.39 -14.28
N ASP A 44 8.40 -0.92 -13.46
CA ASP A 44 8.13 -2.35 -13.45
C ASP A 44 6.79 -2.68 -14.12
N GLU A 45 6.64 -3.92 -14.55
CA GLU A 45 5.44 -4.40 -15.23
C GLU A 45 4.56 -5.17 -14.26
N GLU A 46 3.29 -4.74 -14.17
CA GLU A 46 2.26 -5.38 -13.40
C GLU A 46 1.43 -6.38 -14.21
N MET A 47 0.56 -7.15 -13.54
CA MET A 47 -0.24 -8.22 -14.11
C MET A 47 -1.12 -7.76 -15.29
N PHE A 48 -1.63 -6.53 -15.26
CA PHE A 48 -2.50 -6.01 -16.31
C PHE A 48 -1.83 -4.91 -17.13
N ARG A 49 -2.23 -4.83 -18.41
CA ARG A 49 -1.70 -3.80 -19.33
C ARG A 49 -2.05 -2.37 -18.93
N CYS A 50 -3.13 -2.20 -18.17
CA CYS A 50 -3.57 -0.91 -17.64
C CYS A 50 -2.81 -0.47 -16.39
N GLN A 51 -1.95 -1.31 -15.84
CA GLN A 51 -1.17 -1.02 -14.64
C GLN A 51 0.25 -0.62 -14.98
N VAL A 52 0.78 0.29 -14.16
CA VAL A 52 2.15 0.79 -14.19
C VAL A 52 2.64 0.81 -12.75
N GLU A 53 3.85 0.32 -12.52
CA GLU A 53 4.50 0.36 -11.22
C GLU A 53 5.78 1.18 -11.29
N ILE A 54 6.03 1.98 -10.26
CA ILE A 54 7.32 2.64 -10.01
C ILE A 54 7.98 1.95 -8.82
N ALA A 55 9.02 1.16 -9.10
CA ALA A 55 9.89 0.57 -8.09
C ALA A 55 11.10 1.48 -7.86
N SER A 56 11.21 2.04 -6.66
CA SER A 56 12.24 3.03 -6.35
C SER A 56 13.64 2.43 -6.19
N PRO A 57 14.70 3.26 -6.24
CA PRO A 57 15.99 2.87 -5.65
C PRO A 57 15.89 2.75 -4.13
N VAL A 58 16.99 2.33 -3.51
CA VAL A 58 17.16 2.32 -2.06
C VAL A 58 17.38 3.75 -1.56
N PHE A 59 16.66 4.15 -0.53
CA PHE A 59 16.75 5.46 0.10
C PHE A 59 17.33 5.38 1.52
N GLY A 60 18.18 6.32 1.87
CA GLY A 60 18.63 6.54 3.24
C GLY A 60 17.73 7.51 4.02
N THR A 61 16.96 8.39 3.34
CA THR A 61 16.11 9.41 3.96
C THR A 61 14.76 9.56 3.24
N VAL A 62 13.73 10.01 3.97
CA VAL A 62 12.42 10.33 3.37
C VAL A 62 12.52 11.50 2.39
N HIS A 63 13.47 12.40 2.59
CA HIS A 63 13.73 13.51 1.65
C HIS A 63 14.13 12.99 0.25
N GLN A 64 15.05 12.03 0.17
CA GLN A 64 15.42 11.38 -1.09
C GLN A 64 14.21 10.70 -1.78
N ALA A 65 13.36 10.01 -0.99
CA ALA A 65 12.15 9.40 -1.52
C ALA A 65 11.18 10.45 -2.07
N ARG A 66 11.02 11.58 -1.36
CA ARG A 66 10.19 12.71 -1.80
C ARG A 66 10.67 13.28 -3.14
N GLU A 67 11.95 13.61 -3.27
CA GLU A 67 12.52 14.13 -4.51
C GLU A 67 12.33 13.15 -5.67
N PHE A 68 12.58 11.87 -5.43
CA PHE A 68 12.41 10.82 -6.41
C PHE A 68 10.96 10.74 -6.90
N PHE A 69 10.01 10.51 -6.01
CA PHE A 69 8.61 10.34 -6.40
C PHE A 69 7.98 11.62 -6.95
N THR A 70 8.34 12.80 -6.45
CA THR A 70 7.92 14.08 -7.03
C THR A 70 8.37 14.15 -8.50
N THR A 71 9.64 13.88 -8.77
CA THR A 71 10.20 13.94 -10.13
C THR A 71 9.54 12.92 -11.07
N TYR A 72 9.42 11.66 -10.65
CA TYR A 72 8.93 10.59 -11.53
C TYR A 72 7.42 10.61 -11.70
N ARG A 73 6.65 10.94 -10.66
CA ARG A 73 5.21 11.19 -10.80
C ARG A 73 4.98 12.35 -11.78
N GLN A 74 5.68 13.47 -11.61
CA GLN A 74 5.54 14.64 -12.50
C GLN A 74 5.83 14.29 -13.96
N ARG A 75 6.94 13.60 -14.24
CA ARG A 75 7.30 13.17 -15.60
C ARG A 75 6.20 12.30 -16.21
N LEU A 76 5.69 11.34 -15.45
CA LEU A 76 4.67 10.42 -15.92
C LEU A 76 3.33 11.12 -16.15
N PHE A 77 2.92 12.03 -15.24
CA PHE A 77 1.71 12.84 -15.41
C PHE A 77 1.77 13.75 -16.62
N SER A 78 2.89 14.46 -16.82
CA SER A 78 3.07 15.37 -17.96
C SER A 78 3.02 14.61 -19.29
N LEU A 79 3.76 13.51 -19.37
CA LEU A 79 3.81 12.66 -20.56
C LEU A 79 2.43 12.10 -20.93
N LEU A 80 1.69 11.58 -19.95
CA LEU A 80 0.37 10.99 -20.18
C LEU A 80 -0.67 12.07 -20.53
N ALA A 81 -0.53 13.28 -20.00
CA ALA A 81 -1.43 14.39 -20.32
C ALA A 81 -1.41 14.77 -21.81
N GLU A 82 -0.26 14.67 -22.49
CA GLU A 82 -0.13 14.89 -23.93
C GLU A 82 -0.99 13.92 -24.75
N GLU A 83 -1.26 12.74 -24.23
CA GLU A 83 -2.10 11.71 -24.82
C GLU A 83 -3.55 11.73 -24.30
N ASN A 84 -3.96 12.78 -23.59
CA ASN A 84 -5.24 12.87 -22.89
C ASN A 84 -5.46 11.72 -21.86
N LEU A 85 -4.37 11.18 -21.31
CA LEU A 85 -4.37 10.14 -20.31
C LEU A 85 -3.99 10.69 -18.94
N GLY A 86 -4.31 9.93 -17.89
CA GLY A 86 -3.92 10.24 -16.51
C GLY A 86 -3.57 8.97 -15.75
N LEU A 87 -3.00 9.18 -14.56
CA LEU A 87 -2.76 8.15 -13.57
C LEU A 87 -3.82 8.21 -12.49
N TYR A 88 -4.36 7.07 -12.18
CA TYR A 88 -5.22 6.89 -11.02
C TYR A 88 -4.43 6.16 -9.93
N CYS A 89 -4.18 6.83 -8.83
CA CYS A 89 -3.36 6.35 -7.71
C CYS A 89 -4.23 6.08 -6.48
N ALA A 90 -5.10 5.08 -6.57
CA ALA A 90 -5.82 4.52 -5.43
C ALA A 90 -6.02 3.02 -5.65
N ALA A 91 -6.30 2.29 -4.60
CA ALA A 91 -6.16 0.84 -4.62
C ALA A 91 -7.23 0.10 -5.43
N SER A 92 -8.42 0.68 -5.63
CA SER A 92 -9.41 0.19 -6.58
C SER A 92 -10.07 1.34 -7.33
N HIS A 93 -10.33 1.15 -8.61
CA HIS A 93 -11.02 2.14 -9.42
C HIS A 93 -12.55 1.97 -9.30
N PRO A 94 -13.33 3.05 -9.06
CA PRO A 94 -14.77 2.96 -8.78
C PRO A 94 -15.57 2.21 -9.83
N THR A 95 -15.27 2.40 -11.10
CA THR A 95 -16.06 1.87 -12.23
C THR A 95 -15.28 0.92 -13.13
N ALA A 96 -14.05 0.52 -12.77
CA ALA A 96 -13.30 -0.44 -13.56
C ALA A 96 -14.05 -1.78 -13.64
N LEU A 97 -14.26 -2.23 -14.86
CA LEU A 97 -14.78 -3.57 -15.13
C LEU A 97 -13.58 -4.49 -15.36
N TRP A 98 -13.24 -5.31 -14.37
CA TRP A 98 -12.12 -6.25 -14.43
C TRP A 98 -12.24 -7.23 -15.63
N GLN A 99 -13.45 -7.59 -16.05
CA GLN A 99 -13.73 -8.45 -17.22
C GLN A 99 -13.21 -7.85 -18.54
N ARG A 100 -13.07 -6.51 -18.60
CA ARG A 100 -12.56 -5.80 -19.77
C ARG A 100 -11.04 -5.66 -19.77
N GLN A 101 -10.40 -5.83 -18.60
CA GLN A 101 -8.96 -5.62 -18.47
C GLN A 101 -8.18 -6.77 -19.14
N ARG A 102 -7.03 -6.46 -19.69
CA ARG A 102 -6.21 -7.42 -20.44
C ARG A 102 -4.96 -7.77 -19.67
N PRO A 103 -4.77 -9.07 -19.34
CA PRO A 103 -3.52 -9.54 -18.76
C PRO A 103 -2.32 -9.27 -19.67
N ARG A 104 -1.16 -9.14 -19.06
CA ARG A 104 0.12 -9.24 -19.79
C ARG A 104 0.38 -10.68 -20.18
N THR A 105 1.19 -10.86 -21.23
CA THR A 105 1.44 -12.17 -21.85
C THR A 105 2.80 -12.76 -21.49
N ALA A 106 3.60 -12.11 -20.64
CA ALA A 106 4.85 -12.69 -20.14
C ALA A 106 4.58 -14.01 -19.40
N ALA A 107 5.48 -14.97 -19.54
CA ALA A 107 5.26 -16.35 -19.10
C ALA A 107 4.86 -16.47 -17.62
N HIS A 108 5.51 -15.69 -16.74
CA HIS A 108 5.21 -15.70 -15.31
C HIS A 108 3.80 -15.18 -15.00
N PHE A 109 3.32 -14.12 -15.70
CA PHE A 109 1.94 -13.64 -15.53
C PHE A 109 0.94 -14.65 -16.09
N LYS A 110 1.24 -15.25 -17.26
CA LYS A 110 0.37 -16.29 -17.81
C LYS A 110 0.17 -17.43 -16.81
N GLN A 111 1.25 -17.90 -16.18
CA GLN A 111 1.18 -18.94 -15.15
C GLN A 111 0.26 -18.53 -13.98
N ILE A 112 0.38 -17.30 -13.48
CA ILE A 112 -0.49 -16.77 -12.42
C ILE A 112 -1.97 -16.81 -12.84
N PHE A 113 -2.29 -16.40 -14.07
CA PHE A 113 -3.68 -16.44 -14.56
C PHE A 113 -4.19 -17.87 -14.80
N ASP A 114 -3.33 -18.79 -15.18
CA ASP A 114 -3.67 -20.20 -15.36
C ASP A 114 -3.89 -20.91 -14.01
N ASP A 115 -3.09 -20.59 -13.00
CA ASP A 115 -3.19 -21.19 -11.66
C ASP A 115 -4.38 -20.62 -10.85
N TYR A 116 -4.57 -19.31 -10.85
CA TYR A 116 -5.53 -18.62 -9.96
C TYR A 116 -6.81 -18.15 -10.67
N GLN A 117 -6.92 -18.34 -11.99
CA GLN A 117 -8.12 -18.17 -12.80
C GLN A 117 -8.91 -16.87 -12.47
N HIS A 118 -10.11 -17.01 -11.94
CA HIS A 118 -11.05 -15.92 -11.68
C HIS A 118 -10.50 -14.94 -10.61
N VAL A 119 -9.81 -15.44 -9.60
CA VAL A 119 -9.22 -14.64 -8.53
C VAL A 119 -8.16 -13.70 -9.11
N ALA A 120 -7.24 -14.22 -9.96
CA ALA A 120 -6.25 -13.40 -10.65
C ALA A 120 -6.89 -12.35 -11.55
N ARG A 121 -7.95 -12.72 -12.31
CA ARG A 121 -8.64 -11.80 -13.23
C ARG A 121 -9.32 -10.64 -12.53
N ARG A 122 -9.76 -10.81 -11.28
CA ARG A 122 -10.38 -9.75 -10.48
C ARG A 122 -9.39 -8.78 -9.86
N SER A 123 -8.12 -9.11 -9.83
CA SER A 123 -7.08 -8.34 -9.11
C SER A 123 -6.58 -7.11 -9.88
N VAL A 124 -7.50 -6.32 -10.44
CA VAL A 124 -7.19 -4.99 -11.02
C VAL A 124 -7.13 -3.98 -9.87
N LEU A 125 -6.05 -4.04 -9.10
CA LEU A 125 -5.86 -3.37 -7.83
C LEU A 125 -4.48 -2.74 -7.80
N CYS A 126 -4.32 -1.68 -7.00
CA CYS A 126 -3.04 -0.99 -6.80
C CYS A 126 -2.68 -0.96 -5.31
N GLY A 127 -1.46 -1.35 -5.00
CA GLY A 127 -0.88 -1.33 -3.67
C GLY A 127 0.16 -0.24 -3.49
N LEU A 128 0.50 -0.01 -2.25
CA LEU A 128 1.73 0.64 -1.81
C LEU A 128 2.54 -0.40 -1.06
N HIS A 129 3.76 -0.69 -1.54
CA HIS A 129 4.65 -1.60 -0.85
C HIS A 129 5.86 -0.84 -0.31
N VAL A 130 6.30 -1.21 0.89
CA VAL A 130 7.47 -0.59 1.52
C VAL A 130 8.41 -1.68 1.99
N HIS A 131 9.64 -1.64 1.47
CA HIS A 131 10.74 -2.50 1.88
C HIS A 131 11.64 -1.76 2.89
N VAL A 132 11.95 -2.38 4.02
CA VAL A 132 12.91 -1.85 4.99
C VAL A 132 14.03 -2.86 5.19
N GLY A 133 15.29 -2.41 5.01
CA GLY A 133 16.49 -3.20 5.19
C GLY A 133 16.62 -3.70 6.63
N VAL A 134 16.98 -4.97 6.79
CA VAL A 134 17.17 -5.60 8.09
C VAL A 134 18.58 -6.16 8.20
N PRO A 135 19.31 -5.91 9.32
CA PRO A 135 20.63 -6.49 9.55
C PRO A 135 20.62 -8.03 9.47
N ALA A 136 21.72 -8.60 9.03
CA ALA A 136 21.83 -10.04 8.80
C ALA A 136 21.72 -10.90 10.07
N ASP A 137 21.99 -10.32 11.23
CA ASP A 137 21.89 -10.94 12.55
C ASP A 137 20.45 -10.90 13.12
N CYS A 138 19.52 -10.19 12.48
CA CYS A 138 18.13 -10.14 12.89
C CYS A 138 17.29 -11.22 12.17
N ASP A 139 16.56 -12.01 12.96
CA ASP A 139 15.56 -12.96 12.42
C ASP A 139 14.32 -12.19 11.92
N ARG A 140 14.13 -12.15 10.60
CA ARG A 140 13.06 -11.40 9.95
C ARG A 140 11.66 -11.91 10.32
N ILE A 141 11.50 -13.18 10.69
CA ILE A 141 10.19 -13.72 11.12
C ILE A 141 9.87 -13.26 12.54
N GLN A 142 10.83 -13.29 13.44
CA GLN A 142 10.64 -12.74 14.79
C GLN A 142 10.35 -11.23 14.73
N LEU A 143 11.03 -10.51 13.85
CA LEU A 143 10.79 -9.09 13.60
C LEU A 143 9.35 -8.84 13.12
N ILE A 144 8.90 -9.61 12.11
CA ILE A 144 7.52 -9.54 11.61
C ILE A 144 6.51 -9.82 12.71
N ASN A 145 6.73 -10.83 13.53
CA ASN A 145 5.83 -11.15 14.65
C ASN A 145 5.65 -9.97 15.63
N ARG A 146 6.69 -9.19 15.85
CA ARG A 146 6.65 -7.99 16.72
C ARG A 146 5.95 -6.81 16.08
N LEU A 147 6.10 -6.66 14.77
CA LEU A 147 5.46 -5.60 13.99
C LEU A 147 3.96 -5.85 13.77
N LEU A 148 3.55 -7.12 13.82
CA LEU A 148 2.27 -7.57 13.27
C LEU A 148 1.06 -6.86 13.86
N TYR A 149 1.06 -6.56 15.17
CA TYR A 149 -0.03 -5.83 15.82
C TYR A 149 -0.20 -4.39 15.29
N TRP A 150 0.89 -3.74 14.89
CA TRP A 150 0.90 -2.34 14.45
C TRP A 150 0.63 -2.18 12.96
N THR A 151 0.81 -3.24 12.17
CA THR A 151 0.68 -3.16 10.72
C THR A 151 -0.74 -2.81 10.23
N PRO A 152 -1.86 -3.25 10.87
CA PRO A 152 -3.19 -2.81 10.44
C PRO A 152 -3.45 -1.31 10.68
N LEU A 153 -2.71 -0.64 11.56
CA LEU A 153 -2.77 0.82 11.69
C LEU A 153 -2.25 1.52 10.42
N LEU A 154 -1.21 0.96 9.77
CA LEU A 154 -0.71 1.47 8.49
C LEU A 154 -1.74 1.26 7.37
N LEU A 155 -2.52 0.18 7.43
CA LEU A 155 -3.66 -0.01 6.53
C LEU A 155 -4.75 1.06 6.76
N VAL A 156 -5.08 1.38 8.01
CA VAL A 156 -6.02 2.47 8.33
C VAL A 156 -5.61 3.78 7.66
N LEU A 157 -4.32 4.14 7.75
CA LEU A 157 -3.78 5.38 7.18
C LEU A 157 -3.80 5.40 5.64
N SER A 158 -3.72 4.23 5.00
CA SER A 158 -3.63 4.10 3.54
C SER A 158 -4.97 3.87 2.84
N THR A 159 -6.07 3.66 3.55
CA THR A 159 -7.34 3.24 2.93
C THR A 159 -7.74 4.13 1.75
N SER A 160 -7.95 3.50 0.57
CA SER A 160 -8.24 4.21 -0.68
C SER A 160 -9.13 3.43 -1.65
N SER A 161 -9.77 2.34 -1.20
CA SER A 161 -10.55 1.47 -2.09
C SER A 161 -11.99 1.22 -1.60
N PRO A 162 -12.82 2.29 -1.44
CA PRO A 162 -14.19 2.12 -0.94
C PRO A 162 -15.19 1.66 -2.00
N PHE A 163 -14.79 1.63 -3.28
CA PHE A 163 -15.67 1.32 -4.41
C PHE A 163 -15.24 0.08 -5.17
N TRP A 164 -16.23 -0.64 -5.70
CA TRP A 164 -16.03 -1.75 -6.63
C TRP A 164 -17.25 -1.92 -7.55
N GLY A 165 -17.01 -2.12 -8.85
CA GLY A 165 -18.08 -2.39 -9.83
C GLY A 165 -19.19 -1.34 -9.89
N GLY A 166 -18.87 -0.07 -9.66
CA GLY A 166 -19.82 1.05 -9.68
C GLY A 166 -20.60 1.25 -8.38
N GLN A 167 -20.23 0.55 -7.30
CA GLN A 167 -20.93 0.59 -6.00
C GLN A 167 -19.97 0.93 -4.87
N ALA A 168 -20.48 1.61 -3.83
CA ALA A 168 -19.80 1.69 -2.54
C ALA A 168 -19.92 0.33 -1.84
N THR A 169 -18.79 -0.22 -1.43
CA THR A 169 -18.71 -1.60 -0.89
C THR A 169 -19.04 -1.67 0.59
N GLY A 170 -19.01 -0.54 1.28
CA GLY A 170 -19.09 -0.48 2.73
C GLY A 170 -17.74 -0.75 3.42
N TYR A 171 -16.67 -0.99 2.69
CA TYR A 171 -15.31 -1.15 3.19
C TYR A 171 -14.46 0.08 2.83
N MET A 172 -13.47 0.40 3.63
CA MET A 172 -12.51 1.47 3.36
C MET A 172 -11.30 0.98 2.55
N SER A 173 -10.96 -0.32 2.69
CA SER A 173 -9.99 -1.02 1.85
C SER A 173 -10.60 -2.31 1.29
N TYR A 174 -11.38 -2.19 0.21
CA TYR A 174 -11.94 -3.35 -0.48
C TYR A 174 -10.87 -4.14 -1.25
N ARG A 175 -9.76 -3.50 -1.60
CA ARG A 175 -8.57 -4.20 -2.13
C ARG A 175 -8.19 -5.39 -1.24
N ARG A 176 -8.17 -5.22 0.08
CA ARG A 176 -7.78 -6.29 1.00
C ARG A 176 -8.81 -7.42 1.08
N VAL A 177 -10.08 -7.14 0.80
CA VAL A 177 -11.12 -8.18 0.65
C VAL A 177 -10.81 -9.06 -0.56
N ILE A 178 -10.55 -8.45 -1.73
CA ILE A 178 -10.20 -9.19 -2.96
C ILE A 178 -8.88 -9.94 -2.80
N CYS A 179 -7.87 -9.30 -2.20
CA CYS A 179 -6.61 -9.96 -1.89
C CYS A 179 -6.79 -11.19 -0.98
N GLY A 180 -7.78 -11.16 -0.09
CA GLY A 180 -8.10 -12.30 0.79
C GLY A 180 -8.60 -13.54 0.06
N GLU A 181 -8.99 -13.45 -1.21
CA GLU A 181 -9.38 -14.58 -2.05
C GLU A 181 -8.17 -15.40 -2.53
N TRP A 182 -6.98 -14.82 -2.48
CA TRP A 182 -5.75 -15.49 -2.90
C TRP A 182 -5.19 -16.39 -1.79
N PRO A 183 -4.60 -17.53 -2.12
CA PRO A 183 -3.88 -18.32 -1.14
C PRO A 183 -2.69 -17.53 -0.62
N HIS A 184 -2.41 -17.66 0.67
CA HIS A 184 -1.24 -17.05 1.32
C HIS A 184 -1.14 -15.52 1.23
N MET A 185 -2.26 -14.79 1.10
CA MET A 185 -2.26 -13.33 0.98
C MET A 185 -2.80 -12.58 2.22
N GLY A 186 -3.13 -13.29 3.28
CA GLY A 186 -3.56 -12.72 4.57
C GLY A 186 -2.40 -12.29 5.48
N LEU A 187 -2.68 -12.21 6.77
CA LEU A 187 -1.64 -12.08 7.78
C LEU A 187 -0.72 -13.31 7.76
N PRO A 188 0.58 -13.16 8.08
CA PRO A 188 1.53 -14.26 8.09
C PRO A 188 1.12 -15.40 9.04
N GLU A 189 1.53 -16.61 8.73
CA GLU A 189 1.44 -17.74 9.66
C GLU A 189 2.27 -17.49 10.94
N PRO A 190 1.83 -18.00 12.11
CA PRO A 190 2.51 -17.79 13.38
C PRO A 190 3.77 -18.68 13.50
N LEU A 191 4.78 -18.37 12.70
CA LEU A 191 6.03 -19.09 12.69
C LEU A 191 6.98 -18.53 13.75
N ALA A 192 7.70 -19.41 14.45
CA ALA A 192 8.55 -19.01 15.57
C ALA A 192 9.80 -18.22 15.14
N ASN A 193 10.38 -18.55 14.00
CA ASN A 193 11.65 -18.00 13.54
C ASN A 193 11.90 -18.31 12.04
N TRP A 194 13.04 -17.84 11.52
CA TRP A 194 13.46 -18.06 10.15
C TRP A 194 13.54 -19.53 9.75
N ARG A 195 14.01 -20.42 10.63
CA ARG A 195 14.08 -21.86 10.37
C ARG A 195 12.68 -22.46 10.15
N ALA A 196 11.70 -22.07 10.98
CA ALA A 196 10.31 -22.50 10.82
C ALA A 196 9.72 -21.99 9.49
N TYR A 197 10.05 -20.76 9.08
CA TYR A 197 9.65 -20.20 7.79
C TYR A 197 10.24 -20.97 6.61
N GLN A 198 11.53 -21.32 6.66
CA GLN A 198 12.16 -22.13 5.62
C GLN A 198 11.49 -23.50 5.52
N HIS A 199 11.25 -24.18 6.64
CA HIS A 199 10.56 -25.46 6.68
C HIS A 199 9.13 -25.37 6.10
N TYR A 200 8.38 -24.32 6.44
CA TYR A 200 7.04 -24.09 5.89
C TYR A 200 7.09 -23.91 4.37
N ARG A 201 8.02 -23.11 3.84
CA ARG A 201 8.20 -22.95 2.41
C ARG A 201 8.58 -24.26 1.70
N GLU A 202 9.51 -25.01 2.25
CA GLU A 202 9.93 -26.31 1.72
C GLU A 202 8.78 -27.32 1.69
N LEU A 203 7.92 -27.30 2.72
CA LEU A 203 6.72 -28.13 2.75
C LEU A 203 5.79 -27.80 1.57
N LEU A 204 5.47 -26.51 1.37
CA LEU A 204 4.61 -26.06 0.28
C LEU A 204 5.22 -26.38 -1.10
N GLN A 205 6.53 -26.25 -1.25
CA GLN A 205 7.23 -26.59 -2.48
C GLN A 205 7.17 -28.10 -2.79
N ARG A 206 7.41 -28.95 -1.80
CA ARG A 206 7.30 -30.42 -1.95
C ARG A 206 5.89 -30.87 -2.34
N MET A 207 4.87 -30.12 -1.86
CA MET A 207 3.46 -30.41 -2.19
C MET A 207 3.03 -29.78 -3.52
N GLY A 208 3.90 -29.05 -4.23
CA GLY A 208 3.56 -28.35 -5.45
C GLY A 208 2.68 -27.12 -5.26
N ALA A 209 2.46 -26.68 -3.99
CA ALA A 209 1.64 -25.52 -3.67
C ALA A 209 2.39 -24.17 -3.78
N LEU A 210 3.72 -24.22 -3.90
CA LEU A 210 4.59 -23.05 -4.07
C LEU A 210 5.71 -23.39 -5.06
N ALA A 211 5.86 -22.60 -6.13
CA ALA A 211 7.01 -22.75 -7.02
C ALA A 211 8.33 -22.42 -6.29
N ARG A 212 9.46 -22.97 -6.76
CA ARG A 212 10.77 -22.84 -6.10
C ARG A 212 11.14 -21.39 -5.83
N ASP A 213 10.90 -20.50 -6.79
CA ASP A 213 11.27 -19.09 -6.72
C ASP A 213 10.09 -18.17 -6.35
N ALA A 214 8.93 -18.76 -6.02
CA ALA A 214 7.78 -17.98 -5.62
C ALA A 214 7.90 -17.49 -4.18
N ALA A 215 7.36 -16.30 -3.93
CA ALA A 215 7.21 -15.73 -2.61
C ALA A 215 5.80 -16.01 -2.05
N LEU A 216 5.68 -16.09 -0.73
CA LEU A 216 4.40 -16.02 -0.05
C LEU A 216 3.91 -14.57 -0.12
N TRP A 217 2.64 -14.34 -0.51
CA TRP A 217 2.08 -12.99 -0.67
C TRP A 217 1.45 -12.43 0.61
N TRP A 218 2.03 -12.74 1.76
CA TRP A 218 1.57 -12.25 3.04
C TRP A 218 1.48 -10.72 3.08
N ALA A 219 0.59 -10.20 3.91
CA ALA A 219 0.36 -8.76 4.12
C ALA A 219 1.60 -8.00 4.62
N ILE A 220 2.47 -8.70 5.34
CA ILE A 220 3.85 -8.33 5.66
C ILE A 220 4.70 -9.59 5.54
N ARG A 221 5.86 -9.51 4.90
CA ARG A 221 6.69 -10.69 4.61
C ARG A 221 8.18 -10.39 4.63
N PRO A 222 9.04 -11.41 4.83
CA PRO A 222 10.43 -11.29 4.45
C PRO A 222 10.54 -11.27 2.92
N SER A 223 11.25 -10.32 2.34
CA SER A 223 11.50 -10.33 0.90
C SER A 223 12.34 -11.55 0.51
N HIS A 224 12.02 -12.14 -0.64
CA HIS A 224 12.77 -13.25 -1.20
C HIS A 224 14.07 -12.78 -1.88
N ARG A 225 14.03 -11.59 -2.48
CA ARG A 225 15.14 -11.04 -3.28
C ARG A 225 16.13 -10.21 -2.46
N PHE A 226 15.64 -9.55 -1.41
CA PHE A 226 16.41 -8.55 -0.66
C PHE A 226 16.42 -8.89 0.84
N PRO A 227 17.43 -8.47 1.60
CA PRO A 227 17.47 -8.62 3.05
C PRO A 227 16.53 -7.61 3.75
N THR A 228 15.26 -7.57 3.34
CA THR A 228 14.25 -6.62 3.82
C THR A 228 13.06 -7.33 4.43
N VAL A 229 12.32 -6.62 5.29
CA VAL A 229 10.92 -6.88 5.58
C VAL A 229 10.07 -5.96 4.71
N GLU A 230 9.04 -6.50 4.09
CA GLU A 230 8.18 -5.84 3.12
C GLU A 230 6.75 -5.73 3.66
N LEU A 231 6.25 -4.50 3.77
CA LEU A 231 4.84 -4.19 4.03
C LEU A 231 4.07 -4.19 2.71
N ARG A 232 3.03 -5.02 2.58
CA ARG A 232 2.23 -5.18 1.35
C ARG A 232 0.75 -4.89 1.53
N MET A 233 0.29 -4.76 2.77
CA MET A 233 -1.15 -4.62 3.04
C MET A 233 -1.71 -3.25 2.68
N THR A 234 -0.87 -2.24 2.56
CA THR A 234 -1.27 -0.84 2.36
C THR A 234 -1.83 -0.58 0.97
N ASP A 235 -2.92 0.16 0.90
CA ASP A 235 -3.53 0.62 -0.35
C ASP A 235 -2.65 1.71 -1.00
N ALA A 236 -2.66 1.83 -2.32
CA ALA A 236 -1.99 2.93 -3.03
C ALA A 236 -2.56 4.29 -2.58
N CYS A 237 -1.66 5.27 -2.35
CA CYS A 237 -2.03 6.59 -1.84
C CYS A 237 -1.94 7.65 -2.94
N PRO A 238 -3.03 8.40 -3.23
CA PRO A 238 -2.96 9.51 -4.20
C PRO A 238 -1.97 10.58 -3.76
N ARG A 239 -2.08 11.05 -2.52
CA ARG A 239 -1.18 12.07 -1.98
C ARG A 239 0.17 11.47 -1.65
N LEU A 240 1.23 12.05 -2.23
CA LEU A 240 2.61 11.60 -1.96
C LEU A 240 2.98 11.68 -0.48
N GLU A 241 2.48 12.68 0.23
CA GLU A 241 2.73 12.83 1.67
C GLU A 241 2.18 11.66 2.49
N ASP A 242 1.07 11.07 2.07
CA ASP A 242 0.50 9.90 2.74
C ASP A 242 1.37 8.65 2.48
N THR A 243 1.87 8.47 1.24
CA THR A 243 2.87 7.43 0.90
C THR A 243 4.11 7.54 1.77
N LEU A 244 4.71 8.75 1.84
CA LEU A 244 5.94 9.01 2.59
C LEU A 244 5.74 8.83 4.09
N CYS A 245 4.58 9.24 4.62
CA CYS A 245 4.19 9.01 6.01
C CYS A 245 4.19 7.52 6.35
N ILE A 246 3.53 6.69 5.52
CA ILE A 246 3.43 5.26 5.74
C ILE A 246 4.81 4.60 5.68
N ALA A 247 5.64 4.98 4.71
CA ALA A 247 6.99 4.47 4.57
C ALA A 247 7.87 4.84 5.78
N ALA A 248 7.82 6.09 6.23
CA ALA A 248 8.57 6.58 7.39
C ALA A 248 8.12 5.90 8.70
N LEU A 249 6.80 5.74 8.90
CA LEU A 249 6.27 5.04 10.08
C LEU A 249 6.67 3.57 10.08
N PHE A 250 6.55 2.88 8.96
CA PHE A 250 6.93 1.47 8.87
C PHE A 250 8.43 1.30 9.12
N ARG A 251 9.27 2.15 8.52
CA ARG A 251 10.70 2.19 8.78
C ARG A 251 11.01 2.39 10.26
N HIS A 252 10.39 3.38 10.91
CA HIS A 252 10.57 3.67 12.33
C HIS A 252 10.20 2.48 13.22
N LEU A 253 9.07 1.82 12.95
CA LEU A 253 8.66 0.61 13.68
C LEU A 253 9.69 -0.53 13.51
N VAL A 254 10.21 -0.72 12.30
CA VAL A 254 11.25 -1.72 12.01
C VAL A 254 12.54 -1.38 12.77
N GLU A 255 13.02 -0.14 12.69
CA GLU A 255 14.24 0.33 13.37
C GLU A 255 14.18 0.11 14.89
N HIS A 256 13.03 0.46 15.49
CA HIS A 256 12.80 0.24 16.92
C HIS A 256 12.80 -1.25 17.29
N CYS A 257 12.17 -2.09 16.47
CA CYS A 257 12.19 -3.54 16.68
C CYS A 257 13.59 -4.15 16.45
N VAL A 258 14.37 -3.63 15.49
CA VAL A 258 15.75 -4.05 15.27
C VAL A 258 16.64 -3.66 16.46
N ALA A 259 16.50 -2.45 16.99
CA ALA A 259 17.30 -1.98 18.14
C ALA A 259 17.07 -2.83 19.41
N SER A 260 15.86 -3.39 19.57
CA SER A 260 15.47 -4.22 20.72
C SER A 260 15.32 -5.72 20.38
N HIS A 261 16.01 -6.22 19.34
CA HIS A 261 15.81 -7.60 18.87
C HIS A 261 16.23 -8.68 19.89
N HIS A 262 17.15 -8.38 20.79
CA HIS A 262 17.58 -9.32 21.84
C HIS A 262 16.50 -9.56 22.91
N ASP A 263 15.57 -8.63 23.07
CA ASP A 263 14.46 -8.71 24.05
C ASP A 263 13.17 -9.25 23.41
N ALA A 264 13.28 -9.88 22.25
CA ALA A 264 12.14 -10.30 21.45
C ALA A 264 11.31 -11.39 22.16
N ARG A 265 10.08 -11.03 22.54
CA ARG A 265 9.06 -12.00 22.94
C ARG A 265 8.17 -12.33 21.75
N PRO A 266 7.84 -13.62 21.54
CA PRO A 266 6.88 -13.98 20.49
C PRO A 266 5.53 -13.32 20.79
N LEU A 267 4.81 -12.95 19.74
CA LEU A 267 3.44 -12.49 19.87
C LEU A 267 2.58 -13.60 20.48
N SER A 268 1.86 -13.31 21.56
CA SER A 268 0.98 -14.29 22.18
C SER A 268 -0.15 -14.69 21.23
N ARG A 269 -0.74 -15.86 21.47
CA ARG A 269 -1.90 -16.33 20.69
C ARG A 269 -3.07 -15.34 20.77
N GLU A 270 -3.31 -14.75 21.92
CA GLU A 270 -4.35 -13.76 22.14
C GLU A 270 -4.10 -12.48 21.35
N MET A 271 -2.88 -11.96 21.39
CA MET A 271 -2.51 -10.78 20.60
C MET A 271 -2.62 -11.02 19.10
N ARG A 272 -2.48 -12.26 18.69
CA ARG A 272 -2.70 -12.64 17.29
C ARG A 272 -4.19 -12.58 16.91
N TRP A 273 -5.09 -13.02 17.78
CA TRP A 273 -6.54 -12.87 17.59
C TRP A 273 -6.92 -11.39 17.55
N VAL A 274 -6.40 -10.59 18.48
CA VAL A 274 -6.57 -9.13 18.49
C VAL A 274 -6.09 -8.50 17.19
N THR A 275 -4.93 -8.91 16.69
CA THR A 275 -4.39 -8.39 15.42
C THR A 275 -5.29 -8.74 14.24
N GLN A 276 -5.81 -9.98 14.19
CA GLN A 276 -6.72 -10.42 13.13
C GLN A 276 -8.02 -9.62 13.16
N GLU A 277 -8.58 -9.37 14.34
CA GLU A 277 -9.77 -8.55 14.51
C GLU A 277 -9.51 -7.09 14.12
N ASN A 278 -8.41 -6.49 14.58
CA ASN A 278 -8.02 -5.13 14.23
C ASN A 278 -7.73 -4.99 12.72
N TYR A 279 -7.17 -6.02 12.09
CA TYR A 279 -6.98 -6.05 10.64
C TYR A 279 -8.32 -6.01 9.91
N TRP A 280 -9.31 -6.83 10.31
CA TRP A 280 -10.64 -6.79 9.71
C TRP A 280 -11.33 -5.44 9.94
N ARG A 281 -11.24 -4.88 11.16
CA ARG A 281 -11.81 -3.55 11.46
C ARG A 281 -11.14 -2.45 10.64
N ALA A 282 -9.82 -2.52 10.43
CA ALA A 282 -9.09 -1.56 9.61
C ALA A 282 -9.60 -1.53 8.18
N LEU A 283 -9.74 -2.69 7.53
CA LEU A 283 -10.24 -2.74 6.15
C LEU A 283 -11.72 -2.37 6.03
N ARG A 284 -12.54 -2.61 7.07
CA ARG A 284 -13.98 -2.34 7.07
C ARG A 284 -14.30 -0.89 7.43
N TYR A 285 -13.74 -0.39 8.52
CA TYR A 285 -14.12 0.89 9.12
C TYR A 285 -13.08 2.01 8.94
N GLY A 286 -11.81 1.67 8.62
CA GLY A 286 -10.74 2.65 8.48
C GLY A 286 -10.60 3.53 9.72
N ARG A 287 -10.36 4.83 9.55
CA ARG A 287 -10.14 5.76 10.67
C ARG A 287 -11.32 5.90 11.65
N GLN A 288 -12.52 5.50 11.23
CA GLN A 288 -13.73 5.59 12.09
C GLN A 288 -13.94 4.32 12.92
N GLY A 289 -13.08 3.31 12.77
CA GLY A 289 -13.14 2.08 13.54
C GLY A 289 -12.78 2.26 15.01
N GLU A 290 -13.33 1.39 15.84
CA GLU A 290 -12.81 1.10 17.18
C GLU A 290 -11.91 -0.13 17.09
N TYR A 291 -10.77 -0.07 17.73
CA TYR A 291 -9.73 -1.09 17.72
C TYR A 291 -9.51 -1.63 19.11
N ILE A 292 -8.93 -2.80 19.23
CA ILE A 292 -8.57 -3.38 20.52
C ILE A 292 -7.17 -2.88 20.88
N GLY A 293 -7.05 -2.16 22.00
CA GLY A 293 -5.82 -1.54 22.47
C GLY A 293 -4.73 -2.52 22.85
N TRP A 294 -3.48 -2.06 22.82
CA TRP A 294 -2.29 -2.88 23.08
C TRP A 294 -2.18 -3.37 24.53
N HIS A 295 -2.37 -2.47 25.51
CA HIS A 295 -2.07 -2.78 26.91
C HIS A 295 -3.19 -3.51 27.64
N ASP A 296 -4.38 -2.96 27.57
CA ASP A 296 -5.54 -3.35 28.38
C ASP A 296 -6.64 -4.03 27.58
N GLN A 297 -6.41 -4.15 26.27
CA GLN A 297 -7.37 -4.70 25.31
C GLN A 297 -8.72 -3.96 25.30
N GLN A 298 -8.74 -2.71 25.82
CA GLN A 298 -9.91 -1.88 25.78
C GLN A 298 -10.12 -1.25 24.39
N PRO A 299 -11.36 -0.87 24.05
CA PRO A 299 -11.63 -0.16 22.80
C PRO A 299 -10.85 1.14 22.70
N VAL A 300 -10.22 1.36 21.55
CA VAL A 300 -9.46 2.57 21.23
C VAL A 300 -9.78 3.01 19.80
N ASN A 301 -9.97 4.30 19.57
CA ASN A 301 -10.11 4.82 18.21
C ASN A 301 -8.75 4.87 17.48
N ALA A 302 -8.76 5.12 16.17
CA ALA A 302 -7.54 5.13 15.36
C ALA A 302 -6.48 6.14 15.87
N MET A 303 -6.90 7.31 16.36
CA MET A 303 -6.00 8.33 16.91
C MET A 303 -5.34 7.86 18.22
N GLY A 304 -6.11 7.25 19.12
CA GLY A 304 -5.60 6.64 20.35
C GLY A 304 -4.68 5.46 20.06
N TRP A 305 -4.99 4.64 19.04
CA TRP A 305 -4.11 3.55 18.62
C TRP A 305 -2.78 4.06 18.07
N LEU A 306 -2.80 5.14 17.27
CA LEU A 306 -1.58 5.83 16.82
C LEU A 306 -0.76 6.39 18.00
N ALA A 307 -1.43 6.94 19.02
CA ALA A 307 -0.76 7.42 20.24
C ALA A 307 -0.12 6.27 21.02
N GLN A 308 -0.77 5.11 21.12
CA GLN A 308 -0.19 3.90 21.71
C GLN A 308 1.03 3.42 20.91
N ALA A 309 0.97 3.44 19.57
CA ALA A 309 2.11 3.08 18.73
C ALA A 309 3.31 4.00 18.99
N GLN A 310 3.09 5.31 19.11
CA GLN A 310 4.15 6.27 19.43
C GLN A 310 4.72 6.10 20.84
N ALA A 311 3.89 5.77 21.80
CA ALA A 311 4.34 5.52 23.19
C ALA A 311 5.20 4.24 23.28
N GLN A 312 4.86 3.17 22.53
CA GLN A 312 5.64 1.94 22.46
C GLN A 312 6.92 2.06 21.61
N HIS A 313 6.93 2.99 20.66
CA HIS A 313 8.04 3.25 19.75
C HIS A 313 8.36 4.76 19.80
N PRO A 314 9.01 5.26 20.85
CA PRO A 314 9.30 6.68 21.00
C PRO A 314 10.11 7.23 19.84
N CYS A 315 9.77 8.44 19.40
CA CYS A 315 10.49 9.11 18.33
C CYS A 315 11.87 9.55 18.81
N ASP A 316 12.91 9.10 18.14
CA ASP A 316 14.30 9.47 18.38
C ASP A 316 14.89 10.32 17.23
N THR A 317 14.09 10.58 16.19
CA THR A 317 14.45 11.38 15.02
C THR A 317 13.35 12.36 14.64
N ALA A 318 13.73 13.52 14.11
CA ALA A 318 12.79 14.49 13.56
C ALA A 318 11.96 13.91 12.37
N GLU A 319 12.48 12.89 11.68
CA GLU A 319 11.76 12.18 10.61
C GLU A 319 10.60 11.37 11.18
N ALA A 320 10.82 10.63 12.27
CA ALA A 320 9.77 9.89 12.96
C ALA A 320 8.70 10.82 13.54
N GLU A 321 9.09 11.93 14.16
CA GLU A 321 8.14 12.93 14.69
C GLU A 321 7.23 13.47 13.58
N ARG A 322 7.82 13.85 12.43
CA ARG A 322 7.06 14.32 11.27
C ARG A 322 6.10 13.25 10.72
N ALA A 323 6.54 11.99 10.69
CA ALA A 323 5.70 10.90 10.24
C ALA A 323 4.48 10.70 11.16
N PHE A 324 4.64 10.73 12.48
CA PHE A 324 3.52 10.69 13.43
C PHE A 324 2.62 11.92 13.33
N LEU A 325 3.18 13.12 13.09
CA LEU A 325 2.41 14.33 12.88
C LEU A 325 1.54 14.22 11.61
N GLN A 326 2.11 13.75 10.49
CA GLN A 326 1.38 13.52 9.25
C GLN A 326 0.30 12.44 9.42
N ALA A 327 0.58 11.36 10.16
CA ALA A 327 -0.42 10.34 10.46
C ALA A 327 -1.61 10.89 11.25
N ARG A 328 -1.36 11.77 12.24
CA ARG A 328 -2.45 12.47 12.94
C ARG A 328 -3.29 13.34 11.99
N ARG A 329 -2.62 14.03 11.04
CA ARG A 329 -3.31 14.82 10.02
C ARG A 329 -4.18 13.94 9.13
N ILE A 330 -3.67 12.80 8.64
CA ILE A 330 -4.46 11.84 7.86
C ILE A 330 -5.70 11.38 8.63
N LEU A 331 -5.54 11.03 9.90
CA LEU A 331 -6.67 10.60 10.74
C LEU A 331 -7.68 11.73 11.03
N ALA A 332 -7.23 12.97 11.15
CA ALA A 332 -8.10 14.12 11.39
C ALA A 332 -8.86 14.55 10.13
N GLU A 333 -8.15 14.71 9.00
CA GLU A 333 -8.70 15.22 7.75
C GLU A 333 -9.44 14.15 6.92
N GLY A 334 -9.08 12.87 7.10
CA GLY A 334 -9.61 11.73 6.36
C GLY A 334 -8.62 11.14 5.36
N THR A 335 -8.72 9.84 5.17
CA THR A 335 -7.95 9.07 4.19
C THR A 335 -8.49 9.32 2.77
N SER A 336 -7.83 8.76 1.77
CA SER A 336 -8.36 8.80 0.39
C SER A 336 -9.75 8.18 0.29
N ALA A 337 -10.04 7.08 1.00
CA ALA A 337 -11.37 6.47 1.01
C ALA A 337 -12.45 7.44 1.55
N ASP A 338 -12.17 8.16 2.64
CA ASP A 338 -13.09 9.17 3.18
C ASP A 338 -13.37 10.29 2.16
N ARG A 339 -12.32 10.81 1.51
CA ARG A 339 -12.45 11.86 0.49
C ARG A 339 -13.23 11.38 -0.74
N GLN A 340 -13.03 10.15 -1.16
CA GLN A 340 -13.76 9.52 -2.26
C GLN A 340 -15.26 9.38 -1.93
N LEU A 341 -15.61 8.91 -0.72
CA LEU A 341 -16.99 8.80 -0.27
C LEU A 341 -17.65 10.18 -0.16
N ALA A 342 -16.92 11.18 0.36
CA ALA A 342 -17.40 12.56 0.41
C ALA A 342 -17.63 13.15 -0.99
N ALA A 343 -16.76 12.86 -1.97
CA ALA A 343 -16.94 13.29 -3.36
C ALA A 343 -18.20 12.68 -3.99
N LEU A 344 -18.45 11.37 -3.76
CA LEU A 344 -19.69 10.73 -4.19
C LEU A 344 -20.93 11.39 -3.56
N ALA A 345 -20.88 11.66 -2.26
CA ALA A 345 -22.00 12.32 -1.55
C ALA A 345 -22.28 13.72 -2.08
N ARG A 346 -21.23 14.52 -2.34
CA ARG A 346 -21.37 15.85 -2.98
C ARG A 346 -22.01 15.75 -4.36
N GLY A 347 -21.51 14.89 -5.25
CA GLY A 347 -22.07 14.74 -6.59
C GLY A 347 -23.55 14.35 -6.57
N ARG A 348 -23.95 13.48 -5.65
CA ARG A 348 -25.36 13.12 -5.46
C ARG A 348 -26.20 14.30 -4.95
N ALA A 349 -25.68 15.10 -4.03
CA ALA A 349 -26.35 16.30 -3.53
C ALA A 349 -26.52 17.38 -4.63
N GLU A 350 -25.61 17.42 -5.60
CA GLU A 350 -25.67 18.25 -6.80
C GLU A 350 -26.62 17.70 -7.88
N GLY A 351 -27.28 16.58 -7.63
CA GLY A 351 -28.24 15.96 -8.57
C GLY A 351 -27.62 15.12 -9.68
N LEU A 352 -26.33 14.78 -9.56
CA LEU A 352 -25.67 13.90 -10.55
C LEU A 352 -26.17 12.46 -10.41
N ASP A 353 -26.26 11.77 -11.56
CA ASP A 353 -26.48 10.34 -11.56
C ASP A 353 -25.29 9.57 -10.98
N GLN A 354 -25.45 8.28 -10.70
CA GLN A 354 -24.42 7.42 -10.10
C GLN A 354 -23.12 7.42 -10.92
N ARG A 355 -23.21 7.38 -12.24
CA ARG A 355 -22.04 7.34 -13.13
C ARG A 355 -21.29 8.67 -13.13
N GLN A 356 -22.04 9.78 -13.18
CA GLN A 356 -21.48 11.13 -13.13
C GLN A 356 -20.80 11.41 -11.79
N ALA A 357 -21.45 11.05 -10.68
CA ALA A 357 -20.89 11.22 -9.34
C ALA A 357 -19.62 10.36 -9.14
N LEU A 358 -19.58 9.11 -9.63
CA LEU A 358 -18.37 8.29 -9.59
C LEU A 358 -17.25 8.82 -10.51
N ARG A 359 -17.59 9.52 -11.59
CA ARG A 359 -16.58 10.21 -12.40
C ARG A 359 -15.95 11.40 -11.66
N GLN A 360 -16.73 12.14 -10.85
CA GLN A 360 -16.17 13.15 -9.93
C GLN A 360 -15.20 12.53 -8.92
N VAL A 361 -15.53 11.34 -8.38
CA VAL A 361 -14.61 10.60 -7.50
C VAL A 361 -13.28 10.32 -8.20
N VAL A 362 -13.31 9.86 -9.46
CA VAL A 362 -12.07 9.61 -10.23
C VAL A 362 -11.29 10.90 -10.42
N GLY A 363 -11.95 12.00 -10.79
CA GLY A 363 -11.35 13.33 -10.89
C GLY A 363 -10.64 13.76 -9.62
N GLN A 364 -11.32 13.64 -8.47
CA GLN A 364 -10.76 13.98 -7.16
C GLN A 364 -9.49 13.17 -6.82
N VAL A 365 -9.48 11.87 -7.09
CA VAL A 365 -8.28 11.03 -6.86
C VAL A 365 -7.11 11.47 -7.74
N MET A 366 -7.39 11.80 -9.00
CA MET A 366 -6.35 12.29 -9.92
C MET A 366 -5.83 13.67 -9.51
N GLU A 367 -6.69 14.56 -9.03
CA GLU A 367 -6.30 15.87 -8.50
C GLU A 367 -5.47 15.75 -7.21
N ASP A 368 -5.88 14.88 -6.29
CA ASP A 368 -5.11 14.59 -5.06
C ASP A 368 -3.69 14.13 -5.40
N ALA A 369 -3.51 13.38 -6.49
CA ALA A 369 -2.21 12.90 -6.93
C ALA A 369 -1.37 13.99 -7.63
N LEU A 370 -2.02 14.95 -8.31
CA LEU A 370 -1.37 16.06 -9.02
C LEU A 370 -0.98 17.22 -8.11
N ASN A 371 -1.83 17.57 -7.11
CA ASN A 371 -1.63 18.77 -6.28
C ASN A 371 -0.31 18.76 -5.51
N MET A 372 0.26 17.60 -5.25
CA MET A 372 1.58 17.46 -4.60
C MET A 372 2.76 17.71 -5.54
N VAL A 373 2.54 17.64 -6.85
CA VAL A 373 3.55 17.88 -7.87
C VAL A 373 3.69 19.37 -8.18
N THR A 374 2.62 20.17 -7.95
CA THR A 374 2.56 21.60 -8.27
C THR A 374 2.93 22.50 -7.08
N ALA A 375 3.01 21.99 -5.85
CA ALA A 375 3.50 22.75 -4.70
C ALA A 375 5.01 23.01 -4.87
N SER A 376 5.35 24.24 -5.24
CA SER A 376 6.73 24.70 -5.43
C SER A 376 7.58 24.51 -4.16
N PRO A 377 8.86 24.11 -4.28
CA PRO A 377 9.78 23.98 -3.13
C PRO A 377 9.86 25.19 -2.22
N ALA A 378 9.48 26.39 -2.70
CA ALA A 378 9.50 27.63 -1.94
C ALA A 378 8.41 27.72 -0.85
N GLN A 379 7.32 26.95 -0.93
CA GLN A 379 6.26 26.95 0.08
C GLN A 379 6.40 25.83 1.11
N THR A 380 7.21 24.82 0.83
CA THR A 380 7.49 23.70 1.75
C THR A 380 8.67 23.98 2.69
N GLY A 381 9.49 24.98 2.41
CA GLY A 381 10.66 25.34 3.25
C GLY A 381 10.31 25.99 4.60
N ALA A 382 9.07 26.38 4.84
CA ALA A 382 8.63 27.00 6.11
C ALA A 382 7.84 26.03 7.02
N MET A 383 7.60 24.78 6.59
CA MET A 383 6.84 23.77 7.35
C MET A 383 7.63 22.51 7.69
N PHE A 384 8.93 22.48 7.38
CA PHE A 384 9.75 21.31 7.70
C PHE A 384 11.07 21.70 8.37
#